data_ca1b708cfd67335395630637d47b069b
#
_entry.id   ca1b708cfd67335395630637d47b069b
#
_cell.length_a   1.000
_cell.length_b   1.000
_cell.length_c   1.000
_cell.angle_alpha   90.00
_cell.angle_beta   90.00
_cell.angle_gamma   90.00
#
_symmetry.space_group_name_H-M   'P 1'
#
loop_
_entity.id
_entity.type
_entity.pdbx_description
1 polymer ?
#
loop_
_entity_poly.entity_id
_entity_poly.type
_entity_poly.pdbx_seq_one_letter_code
_entity_poly.pdbx_strand_id
1 'polypeptide(L)'
;YMFGDDVLVAPVTTPAKDGYAQVRVWLPEGEWYEWHTGALLEGNRIVERSFAIDEYPIYVKAGAILPLYLENVMNLNNNDEEIAVTVFPGGSGTTAFNLYEDNGNDKNYASEYAVTKLTSARSGNEQTIVIGKREGGYKEMPLARPFTVKVLSSLLPQSVTVNGVPAEYRYSAEDFALLVDLPELPCNQEKVIKIIYPSGKVDMNGLLG
;
A
#
# COMPACT_ATOMS: atom_id res chain seq x y z
N TYR A 1 -19.31 -0.64 1.64
CA TYR A 1 -19.10 -0.68 0.20
C TYR A 1 -17.63 -0.86 -0.14
N MET A 2 -17.34 -1.37 -1.34
CA MET A 2 -15.97 -1.42 -1.86
C MET A 2 -15.61 -0.07 -2.46
N PHE A 3 -14.39 0.39 -2.15
CA PHE A 3 -13.75 1.53 -2.77
C PHE A 3 -12.58 1.01 -3.64
N GLY A 4 -12.83 0.87 -4.93
CA GLY A 4 -12.00 0.05 -5.81
C GLY A 4 -12.11 -1.46 -5.48
N ASP A 5 -11.08 -2.23 -5.82
CA ASP A 5 -11.12 -3.70 -5.71
C ASP A 5 -10.58 -4.22 -4.37
N ASP A 6 -9.80 -3.40 -3.65
CA ASP A 6 -9.02 -3.86 -2.50
C ASP A 6 -9.32 -3.13 -1.19
N VAL A 7 -10.18 -2.11 -1.19
CA VAL A 7 -10.53 -1.35 0.01
C VAL A 7 -12.03 -1.46 0.30
N LEU A 8 -12.36 -1.86 1.51
CA LEU A 8 -13.73 -1.89 2.02
C LEU A 8 -13.92 -0.77 3.04
N VAL A 9 -14.95 0.03 2.86
CA VAL A 9 -15.31 1.12 3.78
C VAL A 9 -16.72 0.90 4.31
N ALA A 10 -16.88 1.02 5.61
CA ALA A 10 -18.20 0.93 6.26
C ALA A 10 -18.50 2.23 7.04
N PRO A 11 -19.44 3.07 6.58
CA PRO A 11 -19.79 4.29 7.28
C PRO A 11 -20.34 3.99 8.69
N VAL A 12 -19.95 4.82 9.67
CA VAL A 12 -20.51 4.77 11.00
C VAL A 12 -21.87 5.47 10.99
N THR A 13 -22.94 4.70 11.18
CA THR A 13 -24.33 5.20 11.17
C THR A 13 -25.02 5.14 12.53
N THR A 14 -24.34 4.60 13.54
CA THR A 14 -24.85 4.50 14.91
C THR A 14 -24.29 5.64 15.75
N PRO A 15 -25.10 6.22 16.67
CA PRO A 15 -24.60 7.22 17.61
C PRO A 15 -23.49 6.65 18.50
N ALA A 16 -22.49 7.48 18.78
CA ALA A 16 -21.46 7.13 19.74
C ALA A 16 -22.05 7.11 21.17
N LYS A 17 -21.64 6.14 21.97
CA LYS A 17 -21.89 6.03 23.39
C LYS A 17 -20.56 5.94 24.12
N ASP A 18 -20.37 6.77 25.13
CA ASP A 18 -19.12 6.84 25.91
C ASP A 18 -17.87 7.07 25.00
N GLY A 19 -18.05 7.88 23.94
CA GLY A 19 -16.99 8.23 22.99
C GLY A 19 -16.78 7.26 21.82
N TYR A 20 -17.50 6.13 21.77
CA TYR A 20 -17.32 5.11 20.74
C TYR A 20 -18.63 4.71 20.08
N ALA A 21 -18.59 4.48 18.78
CA ALA A 21 -19.67 3.90 18.00
C ALA A 21 -19.38 2.41 17.71
N GLN A 22 -20.36 1.55 17.99
CA GLN A 22 -20.29 0.13 17.65
C GLN A 22 -20.72 -0.07 16.20
N VAL A 23 -19.88 -0.73 15.42
CA VAL A 23 -20.15 -1.01 14.00
C VAL A 23 -19.98 -2.50 13.71
N ARG A 24 -20.92 -3.06 12.95
CA ARG A 24 -20.88 -4.43 12.45
C ARG A 24 -20.57 -4.38 10.95
N VAL A 25 -19.49 -5.03 10.55
CA VAL A 25 -19.04 -5.04 9.17
C VAL A 25 -18.94 -6.48 8.68
N TRP A 26 -19.57 -6.78 7.55
CA TRP A 26 -19.33 -8.03 6.82
C TRP A 26 -18.03 -7.89 6.03
N LEU A 27 -17.04 -8.72 6.36
CA LEU A 27 -15.81 -8.86 5.57
C LEU A 27 -16.01 -9.97 4.55
N PRO A 28 -15.82 -9.71 3.23
CA PRO A 28 -15.83 -10.75 2.21
C PRO A 28 -14.77 -11.83 2.44
N GLU A 29 -14.82 -12.91 1.69
CA GLU A 29 -13.82 -13.97 1.73
C GLU A 29 -12.40 -13.46 1.48
N GLY A 30 -11.41 -13.99 2.21
CA GLY A 30 -10.01 -13.59 2.18
C GLY A 30 -9.54 -13.01 3.51
N GLU A 31 -8.37 -12.42 3.50
CA GLU A 31 -7.77 -11.76 4.66
C GLU A 31 -7.79 -10.25 4.47
N TRP A 32 -8.02 -9.51 5.55
CA TRP A 32 -8.21 -8.07 5.54
C TRP A 32 -7.42 -7.39 6.65
N TYR A 33 -6.71 -6.35 6.32
CA TYR A 33 -6.05 -5.47 7.29
C TYR A 33 -7.00 -4.37 7.72
N GLU A 34 -7.23 -4.24 9.01
CA GLU A 34 -7.91 -3.08 9.58
C GLU A 34 -6.97 -1.87 9.55
N TRP A 35 -7.38 -0.79 8.91
CA TRP A 35 -6.51 0.36 8.60
C TRP A 35 -5.87 0.99 9.83
N HIS A 36 -6.68 1.28 10.86
CA HIS A 36 -6.22 2.02 12.04
C HIS A 36 -5.35 1.19 12.99
N THR A 37 -5.53 -0.10 13.03
CA THR A 37 -4.84 -0.99 13.99
C THR A 37 -3.76 -1.85 13.35
N GLY A 38 -3.79 -1.99 12.02
CA GLY A 38 -2.95 -2.96 11.30
C GLY A 38 -3.31 -4.43 11.58
N ALA A 39 -4.42 -4.70 12.29
CA ALA A 39 -4.82 -6.05 12.62
C ALA A 39 -5.25 -6.83 11.38
N LEU A 40 -4.71 -8.05 11.23
CA LEU A 40 -5.11 -8.98 10.18
C LEU A 40 -6.36 -9.75 10.65
N LEU A 41 -7.41 -9.70 9.85
CA LEU A 41 -8.71 -10.33 10.10
C LEU A 41 -9.05 -11.32 8.98
N GLU A 42 -9.54 -12.48 9.37
CA GLU A 42 -10.15 -13.40 8.41
C GLU A 42 -11.51 -12.87 7.97
N GLY A 43 -11.78 -12.97 6.67
CA GLY A 43 -13.05 -12.62 6.07
C GLY A 43 -14.09 -13.74 6.18
N ASN A 44 -15.11 -13.68 5.31
CA ASN A 44 -16.30 -14.52 5.29
C ASN A 44 -17.06 -14.51 6.64
N ARG A 45 -17.04 -13.38 7.33
CA ARG A 45 -17.72 -13.20 8.62
C ARG A 45 -18.07 -11.75 8.91
N ILE A 46 -18.95 -11.57 9.90
CA ILE A 46 -19.20 -10.26 10.49
C ILE A 46 -18.15 -10.03 11.58
N VAL A 47 -17.53 -8.87 11.56
CA VAL A 47 -16.69 -8.35 12.63
C VAL A 47 -17.41 -7.21 13.34
N GLU A 48 -17.27 -7.14 14.66
CA GLU A 48 -17.81 -6.06 15.48
C GLU A 48 -16.63 -5.27 16.05
N ARG A 49 -16.66 -3.96 15.87
CA ARG A 49 -15.61 -3.04 16.28
C ARG A 49 -16.20 -1.77 16.86
N SER A 50 -15.41 -1.13 17.72
CA SER A 50 -15.71 0.19 18.27
C SER A 50 -14.78 1.22 17.65
N PHE A 51 -15.33 2.33 17.19
CA PHE A 51 -14.59 3.40 16.55
C PHE A 51 -14.81 4.72 17.29
N ALA A 52 -13.75 5.48 17.52
CA ALA A 52 -13.80 6.84 18.00
C ALA A 52 -14.35 7.80 16.93
N ILE A 53 -14.57 9.07 17.28
CA ILE A 53 -15.20 10.02 16.34
C ILE A 53 -14.33 10.37 15.14
N ASP A 54 -13.02 10.23 15.29
CA ASP A 54 -11.99 10.47 14.27
C ASP A 54 -11.56 9.18 13.54
N GLU A 55 -12.16 8.05 13.90
CA GLU A 55 -11.92 6.76 13.28
C GLU A 55 -13.14 6.31 12.47
N TYR A 56 -12.91 5.57 11.41
CA TYR A 56 -13.98 4.93 10.65
C TYR A 56 -13.50 3.60 10.05
N PRO A 57 -14.43 2.64 9.87
CA PRO A 57 -14.06 1.32 9.38
C PRO A 57 -13.51 1.36 7.96
N ILE A 58 -12.21 1.13 7.82
CA ILE A 58 -11.52 0.85 6.55
C ILE A 58 -10.79 -0.47 6.70
N TYR A 59 -10.99 -1.35 5.74
CA TYR A 59 -10.31 -2.63 5.64
C TYR A 59 -9.64 -2.75 4.28
N VAL A 60 -8.39 -3.17 4.26
CA VAL A 60 -7.62 -3.36 3.03
C VAL A 60 -7.31 -4.83 2.86
N LYS A 61 -7.57 -5.34 1.68
CA LYS A 61 -7.33 -6.74 1.34
C LYS A 61 -5.86 -7.10 1.46
N ALA A 62 -5.57 -8.27 2.03
CA ALA A 62 -4.20 -8.78 2.09
C ALA A 62 -3.62 -8.96 0.67
N GLY A 63 -2.39 -8.50 0.47
CA GLY A 63 -1.73 -8.46 -0.83
C GLY A 63 -2.01 -7.20 -1.66
N ALA A 64 -2.88 -6.30 -1.21
CA ALA A 64 -3.17 -5.05 -1.92
C ALA A 64 -1.94 -4.17 -2.08
N ILE A 65 -1.93 -3.40 -3.17
CA ILE A 65 -0.96 -2.33 -3.43
C ILE A 65 -1.75 -1.04 -3.56
N LEU A 66 -1.54 -0.12 -2.62
CA LEU A 66 -2.20 1.18 -2.64
C LEU A 66 -1.18 2.29 -2.90
N PRO A 67 -1.23 2.96 -4.06
CA PRO A 67 -0.50 4.19 -4.25
C PRO A 67 -1.20 5.31 -3.49
N LEU A 68 -0.47 5.96 -2.60
CA LEU A 68 -0.96 7.04 -1.75
C LEU A 68 -0.07 8.27 -1.95
N TYR A 69 -0.63 9.45 -1.86
CA TYR A 69 0.18 10.64 -1.66
C TYR A 69 0.69 10.69 -0.22
N LEU A 70 1.83 11.32 -0.03
CA LEU A 70 2.35 11.61 1.31
C LEU A 70 1.43 12.60 2.03
N GLU A 71 1.62 12.74 3.33
CA GLU A 71 0.85 13.65 4.16
C GLU A 71 0.88 15.08 3.61
N ASN A 72 -0.23 15.82 3.77
CA ASN A 72 -0.44 17.21 3.37
C ASN A 72 -0.73 17.48 1.89
N VAL A 73 -1.02 16.47 1.08
CA VAL A 73 -1.56 16.71 -0.26
C VAL A 73 -3.03 17.11 -0.17
N MET A 74 -3.33 18.38 -0.45
CA MET A 74 -4.67 18.96 -0.32
C MET A 74 -5.57 18.68 -1.53
N ASN A 75 -4.98 18.40 -2.71
CA ASN A 75 -5.68 18.13 -3.96
C ASN A 75 -4.76 17.42 -4.95
N LEU A 76 -5.33 16.87 -6.01
CA LEU A 76 -4.61 16.07 -7.03
C LEU A 76 -4.06 16.93 -8.21
N ASN A 77 -4.00 18.23 -8.08
CA ASN A 77 -3.52 19.09 -9.17
C ASN A 77 -1.98 19.09 -9.30
N ASN A 78 -1.27 18.56 -8.32
CA ASN A 78 0.18 18.44 -8.32
C ASN A 78 0.57 17.00 -8.67
N ASN A 79 0.76 16.73 -9.95
CA ASN A 79 1.11 15.40 -10.47
C ASN A 79 2.59 15.03 -10.33
N ASP A 80 3.42 15.94 -9.87
CA ASP A 80 4.86 15.79 -9.62
C ASP A 80 5.20 15.37 -8.19
N GLU A 81 4.19 15.25 -7.34
CA GLU A 81 4.37 14.85 -5.95
C GLU A 81 4.82 13.40 -5.80
N GLU A 82 5.56 13.14 -4.74
CA GLU A 82 6.00 11.79 -4.37
C GLU A 82 4.82 10.87 -4.10
N ILE A 83 4.90 9.65 -4.61
CA ILE A 83 3.90 8.61 -4.37
C ILE A 83 4.49 7.53 -3.45
N ALA A 84 3.78 7.27 -2.35
CA ALA A 84 4.03 6.12 -1.50
C ALA A 84 3.31 4.89 -2.07
N VAL A 85 4.08 3.94 -2.60
CA VAL A 85 3.58 2.62 -3.01
C VAL A 85 3.48 1.75 -1.78
N THR A 86 2.29 1.72 -1.16
CA THR A 86 2.05 0.97 0.07
C THR A 86 1.62 -0.46 -0.25
N VAL A 87 2.40 -1.43 0.21
CA VAL A 87 2.19 -2.86 -0.02
C VAL A 87 1.71 -3.51 1.27
N PHE A 88 0.54 -4.13 1.22
CA PHE A 88 -0.01 -4.94 2.30
C PHE A 88 0.47 -6.38 2.17
N PRO A 89 0.93 -7.02 3.25
CA PRO A 89 1.39 -8.41 3.19
C PRO A 89 0.24 -9.37 2.85
N GLY A 90 0.59 -10.58 2.40
CA GLY A 90 -0.38 -11.63 2.09
C GLY A 90 -0.74 -11.67 0.61
N GLY A 91 -1.88 -12.33 0.32
CA GLY A 91 -2.23 -12.69 -1.03
C GLY A 91 -1.42 -13.89 -1.55
N SER A 92 -1.90 -14.52 -2.60
CA SER A 92 -1.23 -15.64 -3.26
C SER A 92 -0.65 -15.22 -4.61
N GLY A 93 0.61 -15.58 -4.88
CA GLY A 93 1.24 -15.29 -6.16
C GLY A 93 1.68 -13.84 -6.31
N THR A 94 1.47 -13.29 -7.50
CA THR A 94 1.78 -11.89 -7.82
C THR A 94 0.51 -11.05 -7.75
N THR A 95 0.54 -10.01 -6.93
CA THR A 95 -0.53 -9.01 -6.88
C THR A 95 -0.16 -7.82 -7.77
N ALA A 96 -1.16 -7.09 -8.25
CA ALA A 96 -0.95 -5.98 -9.17
C ALA A 96 -1.97 -4.86 -8.96
N PHE A 97 -1.54 -3.64 -9.22
CA PHE A 97 -2.38 -2.44 -9.27
C PHE A 97 -2.00 -1.59 -10.49
N ASN A 98 -2.96 -1.00 -11.15
CA ASN A 98 -2.72 -0.07 -12.25
C ASN A 98 -2.93 1.36 -11.76
N LEU A 99 -1.85 2.08 -11.53
CA LEU A 99 -1.89 3.50 -11.21
C LEU A 99 -2.26 4.27 -12.49
N TYR A 100 -3.47 4.77 -12.50
CA TYR A 100 -3.99 5.65 -13.57
C TYR A 100 -3.71 7.10 -13.21
N GLU A 101 -3.29 7.89 -14.20
CA GLU A 101 -3.00 9.30 -14.06
C GLU A 101 -3.46 10.07 -15.31
N ASP A 102 -4.06 11.23 -15.11
CA ASP A 102 -4.40 12.20 -16.15
C ASP A 102 -4.11 13.63 -15.65
N ASN A 103 -4.44 14.66 -16.40
CA ASN A 103 -4.21 16.04 -15.97
C ASN A 103 -5.24 16.56 -14.96
N GLY A 104 -6.28 15.80 -14.62
CA GLY A 104 -7.29 16.12 -13.62
C GLY A 104 -8.25 17.29 -13.97
N ASN A 105 -8.04 18.00 -15.07
CA ASN A 105 -8.69 19.28 -15.36
C ASN A 105 -9.49 19.32 -16.67
N ASP A 106 -9.43 18.30 -17.51
CA ASP A 106 -10.15 18.31 -18.78
C ASP A 106 -11.01 17.05 -19.00
N LYS A 107 -11.71 17.02 -20.13
CA LYS A 107 -12.61 15.91 -20.49
C LYS A 107 -11.92 14.82 -21.32
N ASN A 108 -10.62 14.95 -21.59
CA ASN A 108 -9.88 14.04 -22.47
C ASN A 108 -9.36 12.80 -21.73
N TYR A 109 -9.73 12.62 -20.46
CA TYR A 109 -9.28 11.50 -19.59
C TYR A 109 -9.42 10.10 -20.23
N ALA A 110 -10.28 9.94 -21.25
CA ALA A 110 -10.44 8.66 -21.94
C ALA A 110 -9.36 8.42 -23.02
N SER A 111 -8.62 9.45 -23.44
CA SER A 111 -7.61 9.40 -24.50
C SER A 111 -6.25 9.96 -24.10
N GLU A 112 -6.22 10.87 -23.11
CA GLU A 112 -5.02 11.52 -22.61
C GLU A 112 -4.77 11.11 -21.15
N TYR A 113 -4.22 9.92 -20.98
CA TYR A 113 -3.91 9.35 -19.68
C TYR A 113 -2.63 8.50 -19.75
N ALA A 114 -2.09 8.22 -18.60
CA ALA A 114 -0.98 7.29 -18.42
C ALA A 114 -1.31 6.23 -17.38
N VAL A 115 -0.70 5.06 -17.53
CA VAL A 115 -0.84 3.96 -16.59
C VAL A 115 0.54 3.45 -16.19
N THR A 116 0.77 3.32 -14.89
CA THR A 116 1.94 2.65 -14.32
C THR A 116 1.48 1.37 -13.62
N LYS A 117 1.92 0.22 -14.10
CA LYS A 117 1.63 -1.05 -13.45
C LYS A 117 2.54 -1.26 -12.25
N LEU A 118 1.94 -1.45 -11.08
CA LEU A 118 2.62 -1.81 -9.84
C LEU A 118 2.41 -3.30 -9.59
N THR A 119 3.45 -4.04 -9.19
CA THR A 119 3.30 -5.45 -8.82
C THR A 119 4.09 -5.77 -7.57
N SER A 120 3.62 -6.75 -6.81
CA SER A 120 4.33 -7.34 -5.68
C SER A 120 4.21 -8.86 -5.73
N ALA A 121 5.32 -9.54 -5.59
CA ALA A 121 5.39 -10.99 -5.54
C ALA A 121 6.32 -11.43 -4.40
N ARG A 122 5.91 -12.44 -3.65
CA ARG A 122 6.73 -13.04 -2.60
C ARG A 122 6.98 -14.52 -2.88
N SER A 123 8.24 -14.92 -2.81
CA SER A 123 8.66 -16.30 -2.94
C SER A 123 9.65 -16.64 -1.82
N GLY A 124 9.21 -17.46 -0.86
CA GLY A 124 10.02 -17.77 0.31
C GLY A 124 10.37 -16.51 1.13
N ASN A 125 11.66 -16.24 1.25
CA ASN A 125 12.19 -15.07 1.95
C ASN A 125 12.49 -13.88 1.04
N GLU A 126 12.21 -13.97 -0.26
CA GLU A 126 12.36 -12.86 -1.21
C GLU A 126 11.00 -12.23 -1.52
N GLN A 127 10.94 -10.90 -1.47
CA GLN A 127 9.85 -10.10 -2.01
C GLN A 127 10.38 -9.22 -3.13
N THR A 128 9.72 -9.25 -4.27
CA THR A 128 10.01 -8.39 -5.41
C THR A 128 8.84 -7.46 -5.65
N ILE A 129 9.09 -6.16 -5.60
CA ILE A 129 8.12 -5.11 -5.91
C ILE A 129 8.59 -4.40 -7.17
N VAL A 130 7.70 -4.23 -8.14
CA VAL A 130 8.03 -3.59 -9.40
C VAL A 130 7.12 -2.38 -9.59
N ILE A 131 7.73 -1.23 -9.82
CA ILE A 131 7.09 -0.04 -10.37
C ILE A 131 7.42 -0.07 -11.86
N GLY A 132 6.45 -0.46 -12.68
CA GLY A 132 6.62 -0.60 -14.13
C GLY A 132 6.93 0.72 -14.82
N LYS A 133 7.35 0.65 -16.06
CA LYS A 133 7.42 1.85 -16.89
C LYS A 133 6.02 2.41 -17.10
N ARG A 134 5.89 3.72 -17.07
CA ARG A 134 4.64 4.40 -17.38
C ARG A 134 4.35 4.31 -18.88
N GLU A 135 3.14 3.94 -19.21
CA GLU A 135 2.63 3.82 -20.58
C GLU A 135 1.53 4.86 -20.82
N GLY A 136 1.44 5.39 -22.05
CA GLY A 136 0.54 6.49 -22.38
C GLY A 136 1.12 7.85 -22.05
N GLY A 137 0.27 8.87 -21.99
CA GLY A 137 0.68 10.23 -21.68
C GLY A 137 -0.48 11.22 -21.67
N TYR A 138 -0.28 12.33 -20.99
CA TYR A 138 -1.19 13.46 -20.87
C TYR A 138 -0.39 14.77 -20.82
N LYS A 139 -1.08 15.89 -21.00
CA LYS A 139 -0.46 17.20 -20.97
C LYS A 139 0.16 17.49 -19.59
N GLU A 140 1.37 18.03 -19.58
CA GLU A 140 2.12 18.41 -18.36
C GLU A 140 2.48 17.23 -17.47
N MET A 141 2.51 16.03 -18.00
CA MET A 141 2.91 14.82 -17.29
C MET A 141 4.36 14.90 -16.78
N PRO A 142 4.66 14.63 -15.50
CA PRO A 142 6.02 14.63 -14.99
C PRO A 142 6.86 13.54 -15.69
N LEU A 143 8.07 13.89 -16.11
CA LEU A 143 8.98 12.94 -16.78
C LEU A 143 9.72 12.04 -15.80
N ALA A 144 9.91 12.52 -14.59
CA ALA A 144 10.51 11.80 -13.47
C ALA A 144 9.75 12.10 -12.19
N ARG A 145 9.82 11.18 -11.23
CA ARG A 145 9.12 11.30 -9.94
C ARG A 145 9.82 10.47 -8.88
N PRO A 146 9.93 10.97 -7.65
CA PRO A 146 10.29 10.16 -6.51
C PRO A 146 9.15 9.22 -6.11
N PHE A 147 9.52 8.05 -5.57
CA PHE A 147 8.60 7.10 -4.97
C PHE A 147 9.16 6.65 -3.63
N THR A 148 8.29 6.46 -2.66
CA THR A 148 8.60 5.68 -1.45
C THR A 148 7.87 4.34 -1.52
N VAL A 149 8.58 3.23 -1.44
CA VAL A 149 7.97 1.91 -1.28
C VAL A 149 7.81 1.64 0.22
N LYS A 150 6.57 1.51 0.69
CA LYS A 150 6.23 1.20 2.08
C LYS A 150 5.66 -0.22 2.15
N VAL A 151 6.36 -1.13 2.84
CA VAL A 151 5.87 -2.49 3.07
C VAL A 151 5.42 -2.61 4.52
N LEU A 152 4.12 -2.81 4.72
CA LEU A 152 3.52 -2.92 6.04
C LEU A 152 3.76 -4.29 6.66
N SER A 153 3.69 -4.37 7.99
CA SER A 153 3.91 -5.62 8.76
C SER A 153 5.15 -6.39 8.31
N SER A 154 6.21 -5.63 7.94
CA SER A 154 7.45 -6.17 7.42
C SER A 154 8.39 -6.54 8.57
N LEU A 155 9.08 -7.67 8.42
CA LEU A 155 10.25 -7.94 9.25
C LEU A 155 11.43 -7.05 8.80
N LEU A 156 12.40 -6.86 9.70
CA LEU A 156 13.65 -6.20 9.35
C LEU A 156 14.35 -7.00 8.24
N PRO A 157 14.63 -6.40 7.07
CA PRO A 157 15.22 -7.14 5.96
C PRO A 157 16.71 -7.43 6.19
N GLN A 158 17.20 -8.50 5.58
CA GLN A 158 18.62 -8.80 5.51
C GLN A 158 19.32 -7.92 4.45
N SER A 159 18.64 -7.65 3.34
CA SER A 159 19.13 -6.76 2.29
C SER A 159 17.98 -6.18 1.46
N VAL A 160 18.23 -4.99 0.93
CA VAL A 160 17.35 -4.33 -0.04
C VAL A 160 18.19 -3.90 -1.23
N THR A 161 17.67 -4.11 -2.44
CA THR A 161 18.28 -3.61 -3.67
C THR A 161 17.25 -2.91 -4.54
N VAL A 162 17.68 -1.91 -5.28
CA VAL A 162 16.90 -1.24 -6.34
C VAL A 162 17.66 -1.42 -7.65
N ASN A 163 17.01 -2.04 -8.63
CA ASN A 163 17.62 -2.39 -9.93
C ASN A 163 18.95 -3.15 -9.77
N GLY A 164 19.04 -4.03 -8.76
CA GLY A 164 20.22 -4.82 -8.46
C GLY A 164 21.34 -4.10 -7.68
N VAL A 165 21.19 -2.81 -7.40
CA VAL A 165 22.13 -2.01 -6.60
C VAL A 165 21.67 -1.98 -5.16
N PRO A 166 22.53 -2.22 -4.14
CA PRO A 166 22.18 -2.06 -2.74
C PRO A 166 21.57 -0.70 -2.46
N ALA A 167 20.47 -0.68 -1.73
CA ALA A 167 19.72 0.53 -1.38
C ALA A 167 19.61 0.67 0.13
N GLU A 168 19.65 1.90 0.60
CA GLU A 168 19.31 2.24 1.99
C GLU A 168 17.80 2.12 2.20
N TYR A 169 17.43 1.84 3.44
CA TYR A 169 16.05 1.75 3.86
C TYR A 169 15.88 2.32 5.26
N ARG A 170 14.67 2.73 5.56
CA ARG A 170 14.23 3.08 6.92
C ARG A 170 13.28 2.00 7.43
N TYR A 171 13.30 1.75 8.73
CA TYR A 171 12.39 0.82 9.36
C TYR A 171 11.67 1.52 10.51
N SER A 172 10.33 1.60 10.41
CA SER A 172 9.48 2.08 11.49
C SER A 172 9.09 0.89 12.37
N ALA A 173 9.64 0.85 13.59
CA ALA A 173 9.26 -0.17 14.56
C ALA A 173 7.85 0.05 15.11
N GLU A 174 7.35 1.30 15.10
CA GLU A 174 6.00 1.65 15.53
C GLU A 174 4.95 1.09 14.57
N ASP A 175 5.16 1.25 13.27
CA ASP A 175 4.25 0.76 12.23
C ASP A 175 4.61 -0.65 11.72
N PHE A 176 5.70 -1.23 12.20
CA PHE A 176 6.29 -2.45 11.61
C PHE A 176 6.45 -2.33 10.09
N ALA A 177 6.86 -1.17 9.61
CA ALA A 177 6.94 -0.86 8.20
C ALA A 177 8.37 -0.67 7.72
N LEU A 178 8.68 -1.28 6.58
CA LEU A 178 9.89 -1.03 5.81
C LEU A 178 9.60 0.07 4.80
N LEU A 179 10.46 1.10 4.75
CA LEU A 179 10.39 2.20 3.78
C LEU A 179 11.67 2.24 2.95
N VAL A 180 11.51 2.24 1.65
CA VAL A 180 12.60 2.36 0.66
C VAL A 180 12.34 3.61 -0.16
N ASP A 181 13.11 4.65 0.08
CA ASP A 181 12.99 5.91 -0.65
C ASP A 181 13.74 5.79 -1.97
N LEU A 182 13.03 5.93 -3.08
CA LEU A 182 13.61 5.96 -4.40
C LEU A 182 13.86 7.40 -4.81
N PRO A 183 15.05 7.72 -5.33
CA PRO A 183 15.30 9.06 -5.84
C PRO A 183 14.38 9.36 -7.03
N GLU A 184 14.36 10.62 -7.45
CA GLU A 184 13.67 11.00 -8.66
C GLU A 184 14.25 10.26 -9.86
N LEU A 185 13.51 9.28 -10.36
CA LEU A 185 13.88 8.44 -11.50
C LEU A 185 12.89 8.65 -12.65
N PRO A 186 13.37 8.49 -13.91
CA PRO A 186 12.51 8.59 -15.08
C PRO A 186 11.30 7.66 -14.99
N CYS A 187 10.08 8.19 -15.25
CA CYS A 187 8.85 7.41 -15.18
C CYS A 187 8.71 6.37 -16.31
N ASN A 188 9.46 6.52 -17.40
CA ASN A 188 9.50 5.57 -18.51
C ASN A 188 10.46 4.39 -18.29
N GLN A 189 11.06 4.28 -17.12
CA GLN A 189 11.94 3.18 -16.72
C GLN A 189 11.31 2.37 -15.60
N GLU A 190 11.46 1.06 -15.69
CA GLU A 190 11.06 0.14 -14.63
C GLU A 190 11.98 0.27 -13.42
N LYS A 191 11.41 0.15 -12.22
CA LYS A 191 12.13 0.11 -10.96
C LYS A 191 11.80 -1.20 -10.27
N VAL A 192 12.81 -2.03 -10.04
CA VAL A 192 12.70 -3.34 -9.40
C VAL A 192 13.31 -3.27 -8.01
N ILE A 193 12.48 -3.39 -6.99
CA ILE A 193 12.89 -3.40 -5.59
C ILE A 193 12.85 -4.86 -5.13
N LYS A 194 14.01 -5.38 -4.70
CA LYS A 194 14.12 -6.72 -4.11
C LYS A 194 14.47 -6.61 -2.64
N ILE A 195 13.70 -7.32 -1.83
CA ILE A 195 13.83 -7.35 -0.39
C ILE A 195 14.08 -8.81 0.00
N ILE A 196 15.19 -9.06 0.68
CA ILE A 196 15.51 -10.37 1.23
C ILE A 196 15.31 -10.31 2.73
N TYR A 197 14.45 -11.18 3.24
CA TYR A 197 14.22 -11.35 4.66
C TYR A 197 15.10 -12.46 5.25
N PRO A 198 15.37 -12.45 6.56
CA PRO A 198 16.07 -13.55 7.20
C PRO A 198 15.37 -14.88 6.94
N SER A 199 16.14 -15.89 6.52
CA SER A 199 15.66 -17.26 6.39
C SER A 199 15.78 -17.93 7.76
N GLY A 200 14.65 -18.14 8.43
CA GLY A 200 14.59 -18.86 9.70
C GLY A 200 13.20 -18.72 10.33
N LYS A 201 12.79 -19.74 11.07
CA LYS A 201 11.68 -19.57 12.01
C LYS A 201 12.15 -18.59 13.06
N VAL A 202 11.46 -17.48 13.25
CA VAL A 202 11.66 -16.67 14.45
C VAL A 202 11.30 -17.58 15.61
N ASP A 203 12.31 -18.03 16.35
CA ASP A 203 12.07 -18.78 17.58
C ASP A 203 11.57 -17.78 18.63
N MET A 204 10.25 -17.67 18.71
CA MET A 204 9.58 -16.81 19.68
C MET A 204 9.88 -17.23 21.14
N ASN A 205 10.42 -18.42 21.35
CA ASN A 205 10.80 -18.90 22.69
C ASN A 205 12.12 -18.28 23.18
N GLY A 206 12.96 -17.76 22.29
CA GLY A 206 14.20 -17.07 22.64
C GLY A 206 14.02 -15.61 23.07
N LEU A 207 12.82 -15.03 22.92
CA LEU A 207 12.52 -13.63 23.28
C LEU A 207 11.96 -13.47 24.71
N LEU A 208 11.74 -14.57 25.44
CA LEU A 208 11.19 -14.59 26.79
C LEU A 208 12.18 -15.15 27.84
N GLY A 209 13.47 -15.13 27.53
CA GLY A 209 14.54 -15.52 28.44
C GLY A 209 15.18 -14.34 29.15
#